data_6c1b6c7c6c2b4300bfeb7fae72e1c271
#
_entry.id   6c1b6c7c6c2b4300bfeb7fae72e1c271
#
_cell.length_a   1.000
_cell.length_b   1.000
_cell.length_c   1.000
_cell.angle_alpha   90.00
_cell.angle_beta   90.00
_cell.angle_gamma   90.00
#
_symmetry.space_group_name_H-M   'P 1'
#
loop_
_entity.id
_entity.type
_entity.pdbx_description
1 polymer ?
#
loop_
_entity_poly.entity_id
_entity_poly.type
_entity_poly.pdbx_seq_one_letter_code
_entity_poly.pdbx_strand_id
1 'polypeptide(L)'
;MTRVFAQFFINNSMEDTQDQTANERQKVIDYINAMLGGGMVDIELDPIHYNTAIDRSLNKYRQRSSNAVEESFGFLTIQVDVNDYYLPNEVMAVRQLFRRSIGSRTGGGDGGTLFEPFNLAYSNTYLLASTNMGGLATYFAFASYQKMVGKMFGTDINFTFNKTTKLLTIMQRPRASEELLVWMYNYRPDFNLLQDPQAGQWLRDYALASAKVMLGEAREKFTNIPGPQGSNTLNGAALKREGTEAMTLLEDDLIKYKDGGTPMAWVQG
;
A
#
# COMPACT_ATOMS: atom_id res chain seq x y z
N MET A 1 -0.33 -19.82 -25.71
CA MET A 1 0.18 -19.22 -24.45
C MET A 1 -0.92 -19.35 -23.40
N THR A 2 -0.77 -20.30 -22.50
CA THR A 2 -1.76 -20.54 -21.43
C THR A 2 -1.49 -19.51 -20.33
N ARG A 3 -2.41 -18.57 -20.13
CA ARG A 3 -2.35 -17.60 -19.04
C ARG A 3 -2.96 -18.23 -17.81
N VAL A 4 -2.19 -18.36 -16.74
CA VAL A 4 -2.65 -18.91 -15.48
C VAL A 4 -2.81 -17.78 -14.48
N PHE A 5 -4.01 -17.65 -13.91
CA PHE A 5 -4.21 -16.76 -12.76
C PHE A 5 -3.56 -17.40 -11.54
N ALA A 6 -2.70 -16.64 -10.86
CA ALA A 6 -2.15 -17.07 -9.59
C ALA A 6 -3.31 -17.22 -8.60
N GLN A 7 -3.58 -18.44 -8.15
CA GLN A 7 -4.49 -18.68 -7.04
C GLN A 7 -3.80 -18.24 -5.75
N PHE A 8 -3.93 -16.95 -5.44
CA PHE A 8 -3.69 -16.51 -4.08
C PHE A 8 -4.87 -17.01 -3.24
N PHE A 9 -4.58 -17.77 -2.22
CA PHE A 9 -5.58 -18.13 -1.21
C PHE A 9 -5.95 -16.88 -0.42
N ILE A 10 -6.83 -16.07 -0.97
CA ILE A 10 -7.57 -15.05 -0.23
C ILE A 10 -8.79 -15.78 0.33
N ASN A 11 -8.60 -16.37 1.51
CA ASN A 11 -9.69 -16.96 2.24
C ASN A 11 -10.76 -15.91 2.56
N ASN A 12 -11.99 -16.21 2.19
CA ASN A 12 -13.30 -15.90 2.78
C ASN A 12 -13.59 -14.51 3.38
N SER A 13 -12.80 -13.48 3.13
CA SER A 13 -13.04 -12.17 3.75
C SER A 13 -13.42 -11.05 2.78
N MET A 14 -13.69 -11.34 1.51
CA MET A 14 -14.00 -10.26 0.56
C MET A 14 -15.35 -9.58 0.88
N GLU A 15 -16.37 -10.33 1.25
CA GLU A 15 -17.68 -9.76 1.61
C GLU A 15 -17.58 -8.99 2.92
N ASP A 16 -16.98 -9.57 3.96
CA ASP A 16 -16.76 -8.91 5.24
C ASP A 16 -15.92 -7.63 5.09
N THR A 17 -14.95 -7.63 4.19
CA THR A 17 -14.09 -6.46 3.94
C THR A 17 -14.83 -5.35 3.20
N GLN A 18 -15.74 -5.68 2.28
CA GLN A 18 -16.55 -4.69 1.58
C GLN A 18 -17.54 -4.00 2.53
N ASP A 19 -18.19 -4.75 3.40
CA ASP A 19 -19.12 -4.20 4.40
C ASP A 19 -18.39 -3.33 5.43
N GLN A 20 -17.19 -3.74 5.85
CA GLN A 20 -16.36 -2.93 6.74
C GLN A 20 -15.91 -1.63 6.06
N THR A 21 -15.53 -1.69 4.79
CA THR A 21 -15.14 -0.50 4.01
C THR A 21 -16.31 0.46 3.86
N ALA A 22 -17.51 -0.04 3.57
CA ALA A 22 -18.71 0.77 3.46
C ALA A 22 -19.05 1.46 4.79
N ASN A 23 -18.93 0.74 5.90
CA ASN A 23 -19.19 1.29 7.24
C ASN A 23 -18.20 2.39 7.62
N GLU A 24 -16.90 2.20 7.37
CA GLU A 24 -15.89 3.24 7.64
C GLU A 24 -16.07 4.47 6.74
N ARG A 25 -16.40 4.27 5.46
CA ARG A 25 -16.74 5.37 4.56
C ARG A 25 -17.98 6.15 5.06
N GLN A 26 -19.00 5.46 5.57
CA GLN A 26 -20.18 6.11 6.13
C GLN A 26 -19.83 6.98 7.35
N LYS A 27 -18.95 6.53 8.24
CA LYS A 27 -18.47 7.35 9.36
C LYS A 27 -17.78 8.62 8.89
N VAL A 28 -17.03 8.57 7.81
CA VAL A 28 -16.38 9.76 7.22
C VAL A 28 -17.43 10.69 6.61
N ILE A 29 -18.44 10.15 5.93
CA ILE A 29 -19.55 10.93 5.37
C ILE A 29 -20.29 11.64 6.49
N ASP A 30 -20.62 10.93 7.57
CA ASP A 30 -21.31 11.50 8.75
C ASP A 30 -20.47 12.61 9.39
N TYR A 31 -19.15 12.41 9.50
CA TYR A 31 -18.23 13.43 9.98
C TYR A 31 -18.25 14.69 9.08
N ILE A 32 -18.12 14.53 7.76
CA ILE A 32 -18.13 15.65 6.81
C ILE A 32 -19.47 16.40 6.89
N ASN A 33 -20.58 15.66 6.93
CA ASN A 33 -21.91 16.20 7.03
C ASN A 33 -22.08 17.02 8.32
N ALA A 34 -21.66 16.48 9.44
CA ALA A 34 -21.70 17.19 10.73
C ALA A 34 -20.86 18.48 10.72
N MET A 35 -19.64 18.42 10.15
CA MET A 35 -18.73 19.57 10.08
C MET A 35 -19.22 20.66 9.11
N LEU A 36 -19.98 20.32 8.09
CA LEU A 36 -20.63 21.27 7.18
C LEU A 36 -21.92 21.87 7.76
N GLY A 37 -22.37 21.41 8.91
CA GLY A 37 -23.57 21.89 9.57
C GLY A 37 -24.82 21.06 9.28
N GLY A 38 -24.66 19.82 8.82
CA GLY A 38 -25.77 18.88 8.62
C GLY A 38 -26.62 18.72 9.87
N GLY A 39 -27.94 18.70 9.69
CA GLY A 39 -28.90 18.75 10.79
C GLY A 39 -29.27 20.15 11.29
N MET A 40 -28.47 21.18 11.00
CA MET A 40 -28.79 22.60 11.23
C MET A 40 -29.21 23.30 9.96
N VAL A 41 -28.54 22.99 8.87
CA VAL A 41 -28.80 23.57 7.55
C VAL A 41 -28.81 22.42 6.54
N ASP A 42 -29.65 22.54 5.51
CA ASP A 42 -29.67 21.60 4.41
C ASP A 42 -28.43 21.76 3.53
N ILE A 43 -27.70 20.67 3.34
CA ILE A 43 -26.43 20.66 2.60
C ILE A 43 -26.69 20.13 1.17
N GLU A 44 -26.29 20.92 0.20
CA GLU A 44 -26.53 20.71 -1.24
C GLU A 44 -25.55 19.66 -1.85
N LEU A 45 -25.11 18.66 -1.08
CA LEU A 45 -24.17 17.62 -1.52
C LEU A 45 -24.86 16.26 -1.57
N ASP A 46 -24.86 15.65 -2.74
CA ASP A 46 -25.32 14.26 -2.91
C ASP A 46 -24.30 13.25 -2.39
N PRO A 47 -24.70 12.01 -2.07
CA PRO A 47 -23.81 10.94 -1.63
C PRO A 47 -22.61 10.69 -2.55
N ILE A 48 -22.77 10.93 -3.86
CA ILE A 48 -21.69 10.80 -4.84
C ILE A 48 -20.54 11.79 -4.59
N HIS A 49 -20.86 13.01 -4.16
CA HIS A 49 -19.86 14.05 -3.89
C HIS A 49 -19.02 13.69 -2.66
N TYR A 50 -19.63 13.15 -1.60
CA TYR A 50 -18.92 12.67 -0.41
C TYR A 50 -17.98 11.52 -0.76
N ASN A 51 -18.44 10.53 -1.52
CA ASN A 51 -17.61 9.43 -1.96
C ASN A 51 -16.44 9.91 -2.84
N THR A 52 -16.69 10.85 -3.74
CA THR A 52 -15.64 11.46 -4.58
C THR A 52 -14.60 12.20 -3.73
N ALA A 53 -15.03 12.90 -2.67
CA ALA A 53 -14.12 13.56 -1.74
C ALA A 53 -13.23 12.56 -0.98
N ILE A 54 -13.81 11.44 -0.52
CA ILE A 54 -13.09 10.35 0.14
C ILE A 54 -12.10 9.70 -0.82
N ASP A 55 -12.51 9.36 -2.03
CA ASP A 55 -11.64 8.75 -3.03
C ASP A 55 -10.47 9.69 -3.41
N ARG A 56 -10.72 10.99 -3.50
CA ARG A 56 -9.68 12.00 -3.70
C ARG A 56 -8.69 12.04 -2.56
N SER A 57 -9.15 11.97 -1.30
CA SER A 57 -8.30 11.95 -0.13
C SER A 57 -7.43 10.68 -0.08
N LEU A 58 -8.01 9.51 -0.31
CA LEU A 58 -7.30 8.22 -0.35
C LEU A 58 -6.24 8.19 -1.46
N ASN A 59 -6.61 8.64 -2.67
CA ASN A 59 -5.68 8.70 -3.79
C ASN A 59 -4.50 9.64 -3.50
N LYS A 60 -4.78 10.81 -2.91
CA LYS A 60 -3.72 11.77 -2.57
C LYS A 60 -2.80 11.22 -1.48
N TYR A 61 -3.37 10.59 -0.46
CA TYR A 61 -2.61 9.94 0.61
C TYR A 61 -1.70 8.84 0.06
N ARG A 62 -2.23 7.97 -0.81
CA ARG A 62 -1.47 6.89 -1.46
C ARG A 62 -0.33 7.39 -2.34
N GLN A 63 -0.48 8.56 -2.96
CA GLN A 63 0.58 9.16 -3.78
C GLN A 63 1.74 9.73 -2.96
N ARG A 64 1.47 10.18 -1.75
CA ARG A 64 2.41 10.96 -0.94
C ARG A 64 2.94 10.24 0.29
N SER A 65 2.13 9.38 0.91
CA SER A 65 2.49 8.72 2.16
C SER A 65 3.11 7.35 1.95
N SER A 66 4.22 7.06 2.65
CA SER A 66 4.80 5.74 2.73
C SER A 66 3.95 4.76 3.57
N ASN A 67 3.14 5.27 4.50
CA ASN A 67 2.23 4.47 5.33
C ASN A 67 1.07 3.85 4.53
N ALA A 68 0.87 4.28 3.28
CA ALA A 68 -0.14 3.71 2.40
C ALA A 68 0.25 2.35 1.79
N VAL A 69 1.48 1.92 2.03
CA VAL A 69 2.05 0.69 1.48
C VAL A 69 2.54 -0.18 2.62
N GLU A 70 2.27 -1.46 2.53
CA GLU A 70 2.75 -2.46 3.49
C GLU A 70 3.62 -3.51 2.79
N GLU A 71 4.57 -4.02 3.53
CA GLU A 71 5.42 -5.12 3.10
C GLU A 71 4.72 -6.44 3.39
N SER A 72 4.63 -7.31 2.39
CA SER A 72 3.98 -8.59 2.54
C SER A 72 4.71 -9.71 1.81
N PHE A 73 4.47 -10.93 2.26
CA PHE A 73 4.98 -12.15 1.65
C PHE A 73 3.80 -13.02 1.21
N GLY A 74 3.85 -13.48 -0.02
CA GLY A 74 2.83 -14.36 -0.58
C GLY A 74 3.46 -15.59 -1.23
N PHE A 75 2.68 -16.66 -1.36
CA PHE A 75 3.11 -17.86 -2.06
C PHE A 75 2.59 -17.85 -3.49
N LEU A 76 3.46 -18.19 -4.43
CA LEU A 76 3.14 -18.32 -5.84
C LEU A 76 3.57 -19.71 -6.32
N THR A 77 2.61 -20.52 -6.77
CA THR A 77 2.91 -21.80 -7.40
C THR A 77 3.18 -21.59 -8.87
N ILE A 78 4.41 -21.85 -9.30
CA ILE A 78 4.78 -21.80 -10.71
C ILE A 78 4.53 -23.14 -11.38
N GLN A 79 4.13 -23.08 -12.64
CA GLN A 79 3.87 -24.27 -13.46
C GLN A 79 4.94 -24.44 -14.53
N VAL A 80 5.10 -25.68 -15.00
CA VAL A 80 6.06 -25.99 -16.06
C VAL A 80 5.72 -25.22 -17.33
N ASP A 81 6.72 -24.62 -17.94
CA ASP A 81 6.62 -23.85 -19.20
C ASP A 81 5.66 -22.64 -19.17
N VAL A 82 5.26 -22.17 -17.99
CA VAL A 82 4.48 -20.94 -17.83
C VAL A 82 5.38 -19.86 -17.23
N ASN A 83 5.49 -18.73 -17.91
CA ASN A 83 6.34 -17.62 -17.49
C ASN A 83 5.55 -16.44 -16.95
N ASP A 84 4.27 -16.31 -17.35
CA ASP A 84 3.44 -15.16 -17.08
C ASP A 84 2.40 -15.44 -16.01
N TYR A 85 2.41 -14.66 -14.94
CA TYR A 85 1.51 -14.79 -13.80
C TYR A 85 0.85 -13.45 -13.49
N TYR A 86 -0.46 -13.42 -13.28
CA TYR A 86 -1.18 -12.24 -12.83
C TYR A 86 -1.23 -12.21 -11.32
N LEU A 87 -0.74 -11.12 -10.75
CA LEU A 87 -0.82 -10.84 -9.32
C LEU A 87 -2.09 -10.05 -8.99
N PRO A 88 -2.56 -10.06 -7.73
CA PRO A 88 -3.68 -9.24 -7.28
C PRO A 88 -3.45 -7.74 -7.54
N ASN A 89 -4.55 -6.99 -7.71
CA ASN A 89 -4.51 -5.56 -7.97
C ASN A 89 -3.85 -4.74 -6.85
N GLU A 90 -3.87 -5.27 -5.64
CA GLU A 90 -3.29 -4.66 -4.45
C GLU A 90 -1.75 -4.60 -4.50
N VAL A 91 -1.12 -5.48 -5.29
CA VAL A 91 0.34 -5.52 -5.41
C VAL A 91 0.85 -4.27 -6.13
N MET A 92 1.61 -3.46 -5.42
CA MET A 92 2.25 -2.26 -5.95
C MET A 92 3.56 -2.59 -6.66
N ALA A 93 4.40 -3.43 -6.04
CA ALA A 93 5.70 -3.81 -6.56
C ALA A 93 6.14 -5.17 -6.00
N VAL A 94 6.85 -5.93 -6.82
CA VAL A 94 7.52 -7.16 -6.40
C VAL A 94 8.99 -6.83 -6.22
N ARG A 95 9.53 -7.19 -5.04
CA ARG A 95 10.92 -6.92 -4.69
C ARG A 95 11.83 -8.08 -5.03
N GLN A 96 11.44 -9.29 -4.63
CA GLN A 96 12.25 -10.48 -4.83
C GLN A 96 11.40 -11.74 -4.83
N LEU A 97 11.86 -12.76 -5.53
CA LEU A 97 11.31 -14.11 -5.52
C LEU A 97 12.31 -15.04 -4.86
N PHE A 98 11.84 -15.85 -3.93
CA PHE A 98 12.67 -16.82 -3.22
C PHE A 98 12.20 -18.23 -3.53
N ARG A 99 13.16 -19.11 -3.80
CA ARG A 99 12.92 -20.53 -3.89
C ARG A 99 12.97 -21.19 -2.53
N ARG A 100 12.32 -22.32 -2.41
CA ARG A 100 12.48 -23.20 -1.25
C ARG A 100 13.93 -23.64 -1.13
N SER A 101 14.54 -23.45 0.02
CA SER A 101 15.95 -23.79 0.24
C SER A 101 16.13 -25.32 0.24
N ILE A 102 17.05 -25.80 -0.58
CA ILE A 102 17.39 -27.22 -0.69
C ILE A 102 18.09 -27.75 0.58
N GLY A 103 18.65 -26.84 1.40
CA GLY A 103 19.44 -27.19 2.60
C GLY A 103 18.65 -27.47 3.86
N SER A 104 17.34 -27.30 3.88
CA SER A 104 16.48 -27.48 5.07
C SER A 104 15.88 -28.89 5.16
N ARG A 105 16.65 -29.93 4.87
CA ARG A 105 16.23 -31.32 5.07
C ARG A 105 16.44 -31.70 6.54
N THR A 106 15.50 -31.40 7.38
CA THR A 106 15.38 -32.03 8.68
C THR A 106 14.33 -33.15 8.54
N GLY A 107 14.84 -34.39 8.36
CA GLY A 107 14.15 -35.65 8.56
C GLY A 107 12.70 -35.77 8.07
N GLY A 108 12.51 -36.26 6.86
CA GLY A 108 11.19 -36.67 6.36
C GLY A 108 10.90 -36.16 4.96
N GLY A 109 11.13 -37.00 4.01
CA GLY A 109 10.62 -37.10 2.62
C GLY A 109 10.15 -35.93 1.79
N ASP A 110 9.87 -34.79 2.32
CA ASP A 110 9.37 -33.64 1.58
C ASP A 110 10.37 -32.47 1.60
N GLY A 111 10.66 -31.93 0.43
CA GLY A 111 11.73 -30.93 0.24
C GLY A 111 11.56 -29.73 1.17
N GLY A 112 12.68 -29.21 1.63
CA GLY A 112 12.86 -28.15 2.60
C GLY A 112 11.69 -27.23 2.87
N THR A 113 11.37 -27.08 4.16
CA THR A 113 10.21 -26.31 4.63
C THR A 113 10.46 -24.80 4.71
N LEU A 114 11.72 -24.35 4.59
CA LEU A 114 12.10 -22.95 4.74
C LEU A 114 12.49 -22.33 3.42
N PHE A 115 11.98 -21.13 3.18
CA PHE A 115 12.37 -20.28 2.06
C PHE A 115 13.60 -19.43 2.43
N GLU A 116 14.49 -19.17 1.48
CA GLU A 116 15.42 -18.07 1.65
C GLU A 116 14.62 -16.74 1.68
N PRO A 117 14.89 -15.80 2.58
CA PRO A 117 16.03 -15.63 3.49
C PRO A 117 15.88 -16.27 4.88
N PHE A 118 14.85 -17.06 5.11
CA PHE A 118 14.53 -17.60 6.45
C PHE A 118 15.32 -18.86 6.80
N ASN A 119 16.36 -19.19 6.05
CA ASN A 119 17.18 -20.35 6.30
C ASN A 119 18.14 -20.10 7.47
N LEU A 120 17.69 -20.44 8.68
CA LEU A 120 18.47 -20.31 9.91
C LEU A 120 19.67 -21.28 10.00
N ALA A 121 19.69 -22.36 9.21
CA ALA A 121 20.78 -23.34 9.26
C ALA A 121 22.13 -22.73 8.86
N TYR A 122 22.14 -21.88 7.85
CA TYR A 122 23.36 -21.16 7.45
C TYR A 122 23.77 -20.12 8.49
N SER A 123 22.82 -19.40 9.06
CA SER A 123 23.08 -18.40 10.07
C SER A 123 23.70 -19.02 11.33
N ASN A 124 23.15 -20.13 11.78
CA ASN A 124 23.66 -20.83 12.97
C ASN A 124 25.06 -21.41 12.73
N THR A 125 25.32 -22.05 11.60
CA THR A 125 26.66 -22.59 11.28
C THR A 125 27.71 -21.49 11.22
N TYR A 126 27.35 -20.34 10.64
CA TYR A 126 28.26 -19.21 10.53
C TYR A 126 28.46 -18.44 11.84
N LEU A 127 27.39 -18.20 12.58
CA LEU A 127 27.47 -17.51 13.86
C LEU A 127 28.24 -18.34 14.91
N LEU A 128 28.08 -19.65 14.89
CA LEU A 128 28.83 -20.55 15.76
C LEU A 128 30.31 -20.69 15.34
N ALA A 129 30.58 -20.71 14.03
CA ALA A 129 31.97 -20.75 13.54
C ALA A 129 32.67 -19.38 13.66
N SER A 130 31.96 -18.27 13.64
CA SER A 130 32.51 -16.92 13.69
C SER A 130 32.99 -16.50 15.08
N THR A 131 32.58 -17.17 16.16
CA THR A 131 33.08 -16.90 17.50
C THR A 131 34.60 -17.11 17.63
N ASN A 132 35.17 -17.87 16.70
CA ASN A 132 36.62 -18.15 16.71
C ASN A 132 37.42 -17.53 15.55
N MET A 133 36.80 -17.06 14.46
CA MET A 133 37.56 -16.73 13.23
C MET A 133 37.07 -15.55 12.41
N GLY A 134 36.53 -14.50 12.93
CA GLY A 134 36.41 -13.34 12.06
C GLY A 134 35.18 -12.49 12.08
N GLY A 135 34.22 -12.76 12.88
CA GLY A 135 33.12 -11.86 13.17
C GLY A 135 32.18 -11.55 11.97
N LEU A 136 31.43 -10.48 12.11
CA LEU A 136 30.39 -10.03 11.18
C LEU A 136 30.92 -9.76 9.74
N ALA A 137 32.16 -9.30 9.61
CA ALA A 137 32.78 -9.01 8.30
C ALA A 137 32.94 -10.27 7.46
N THR A 138 33.35 -11.38 8.05
CA THR A 138 33.49 -12.67 7.36
C THR A 138 32.14 -13.24 6.94
N TYR A 139 31.14 -13.10 7.78
CA TYR A 139 29.74 -13.46 7.46
C TYR A 139 29.23 -12.66 6.25
N PHE A 140 29.45 -11.35 6.24
CA PHE A 140 29.02 -10.48 5.15
C PHE A 140 29.71 -10.81 3.83
N ALA A 141 31.03 -11.05 3.87
CA ALA A 141 31.79 -11.44 2.70
C ALA A 141 31.30 -12.75 2.09
N PHE A 142 31.02 -13.74 2.96
CA PHE A 142 30.48 -15.03 2.50
C PHE A 142 29.05 -14.93 1.97
N ALA A 143 28.17 -14.20 2.64
CA ALA A 143 26.81 -13.96 2.17
C ALA A 143 26.80 -13.26 0.79
N SER A 144 27.71 -12.30 0.59
CA SER A 144 27.88 -11.62 -0.69
C SER A 144 28.41 -12.55 -1.78
N TYR A 145 29.37 -13.41 -1.42
CA TYR A 145 29.91 -14.43 -2.35
C TYR A 145 28.83 -15.45 -2.73
N GLN A 146 28.06 -15.93 -1.75
CA GLN A 146 26.97 -16.88 -1.98
C GLN A 146 25.88 -16.29 -2.91
N LYS A 147 25.53 -15.02 -2.70
CA LYS A 147 24.60 -14.28 -3.57
C LYS A 147 25.15 -14.13 -5.00
N MET A 148 26.43 -13.87 -5.14
CA MET A 148 27.07 -13.78 -6.45
C MET A 148 27.10 -15.13 -7.18
N VAL A 149 27.42 -16.20 -6.46
CA VAL A 149 27.40 -17.58 -6.99
C VAL A 149 25.97 -17.98 -7.38
N GLY A 150 24.97 -17.65 -6.54
CA GLY A 150 23.56 -17.89 -6.86
C GLY A 150 23.11 -17.22 -8.17
N LYS A 151 23.55 -16.00 -8.40
CA LYS A 151 23.30 -15.29 -9.67
C LYS A 151 23.98 -15.96 -10.87
N MET A 152 25.23 -16.41 -10.69
CA MET A 152 25.98 -17.07 -11.76
C MET A 152 25.39 -18.43 -12.15
N PHE A 153 24.91 -19.21 -11.19
CA PHE A 153 24.34 -20.53 -11.41
C PHE A 153 22.81 -20.56 -11.58
N GLY A 154 22.18 -19.37 -11.68
CA GLY A 154 20.74 -19.26 -11.96
C GLY A 154 19.84 -19.72 -10.81
N THR A 155 20.34 -19.70 -9.57
CA THR A 155 19.55 -19.98 -8.38
C THR A 155 18.59 -18.81 -8.08
N ASP A 156 19.03 -17.59 -8.35
CA ASP A 156 18.20 -16.39 -8.27
C ASP A 156 17.22 -16.35 -9.45
N ILE A 157 15.97 -16.06 -9.17
CA ILE A 157 14.92 -15.96 -10.18
C ILE A 157 14.88 -14.51 -10.69
N ASN A 158 15.21 -14.36 -11.99
CA ASN A 158 15.06 -13.09 -12.67
C ASN A 158 13.62 -12.94 -13.15
N PHE A 159 13.03 -11.77 -12.88
CA PHE A 159 11.65 -11.48 -13.24
C PHE A 159 11.49 -10.02 -13.66
N THR A 160 10.42 -9.74 -14.37
CA THR A 160 9.90 -8.40 -14.63
C THR A 160 8.49 -8.29 -14.10
N PHE A 161 8.13 -7.14 -13.54
CA PHE A 161 6.79 -6.87 -13.04
C PHE A 161 6.23 -5.58 -13.65
N ASN A 162 5.09 -5.69 -14.29
CA ASN A 162 4.38 -4.55 -14.84
C ASN A 162 3.33 -4.06 -13.82
N LYS A 163 3.53 -2.86 -13.29
CA LYS A 163 2.66 -2.27 -12.26
C LYS A 163 1.22 -2.01 -12.74
N THR A 164 1.04 -1.75 -14.03
CA THR A 164 -0.26 -1.42 -14.60
C THR A 164 -1.10 -2.67 -14.89
N THR A 165 -0.49 -3.66 -15.51
CA THR A 165 -1.16 -4.91 -15.90
C THR A 165 -1.13 -5.97 -14.81
N LYS A 166 -0.34 -5.73 -13.72
CA LYS A 166 -0.08 -6.69 -12.64
C LYS A 166 0.53 -8.00 -13.13
N LEU A 167 1.19 -7.95 -14.26
CA LEU A 167 1.82 -9.10 -14.89
C LEU A 167 3.23 -9.28 -14.34
N LEU A 168 3.47 -10.41 -13.73
CA LEU A 168 4.78 -10.91 -13.32
C LEU A 168 5.27 -11.88 -14.39
N THR A 169 6.35 -11.57 -15.08
CA THR A 169 6.99 -12.46 -16.07
C THR A 169 8.30 -12.98 -15.51
N ILE A 170 8.40 -14.29 -15.38
CA ILE A 170 9.62 -14.98 -14.96
C ILE A 170 10.49 -15.22 -16.17
N MET A 171 11.74 -14.72 -16.12
CA MET A 171 12.70 -14.78 -17.26
C MET A 171 13.26 -16.19 -17.49
N GLN A 172 13.26 -17.02 -16.47
CA GLN A 172 13.75 -18.39 -16.55
C GLN A 172 12.60 -19.32 -16.90
N ARG A 173 12.89 -20.38 -17.67
CA ARG A 173 11.91 -21.41 -18.01
C ARG A 173 11.78 -22.39 -16.85
N PRO A 174 10.61 -22.48 -16.18
CA PRO A 174 10.41 -23.43 -15.10
C PRO A 174 10.44 -24.86 -15.62
N ARG A 175 11.28 -25.71 -15.03
CA ARG A 175 11.39 -27.12 -15.41
C ARG A 175 10.48 -28.03 -14.60
N ALA A 176 10.06 -27.57 -13.44
CA ALA A 176 9.17 -28.29 -12.54
C ALA A 176 8.15 -27.32 -11.92
N SER A 177 7.04 -27.85 -11.46
CA SER A 177 6.12 -27.06 -10.63
C SER A 177 6.75 -26.90 -9.26
N GLU A 178 6.94 -25.66 -8.84
CA GLU A 178 7.52 -25.32 -7.54
C GLU A 178 6.78 -24.14 -6.91
N GLU A 179 6.81 -24.07 -5.59
CA GLU A 179 6.23 -22.97 -4.84
C GLU A 179 7.32 -21.92 -4.53
N LEU A 180 7.05 -20.69 -4.87
CA LEU A 180 7.93 -19.55 -4.62
C LEU A 180 7.34 -18.67 -3.54
N LEU A 181 8.22 -18.10 -2.70
CA LEU A 181 7.87 -17.01 -1.83
C LEU A 181 8.12 -15.69 -2.55
N VAL A 182 7.09 -14.88 -2.67
CA VAL A 182 7.11 -13.57 -3.30
C VAL A 182 7.18 -12.50 -2.23
N TRP A 183 8.24 -11.72 -2.23
CA TRP A 183 8.35 -10.52 -1.39
C TRP A 183 7.83 -9.33 -2.18
N MET A 184 6.78 -8.70 -1.68
CA MET A 184 6.06 -7.65 -2.39
C MET A 184 5.62 -6.51 -1.49
N TYR A 185 5.35 -5.38 -2.11
CA TYR A 185 4.69 -4.24 -1.49
C TYR A 185 3.26 -4.18 -1.97
N ASN A 186 2.32 -4.15 -1.02
CA ASN A 186 0.90 -4.06 -1.28
C ASN A 186 0.36 -2.70 -0.83
N TYR A 187 -0.65 -2.20 -1.55
CA TYR A 187 -1.43 -1.08 -1.04
C TYR A 187 -2.27 -1.54 0.15
N ARG A 188 -2.23 -0.78 1.22
CA ARG A 188 -3.11 -1.00 2.36
C ARG A 188 -4.57 -0.82 1.93
N PRO A 189 -5.50 -1.70 2.33
CA PRO A 189 -6.92 -1.57 2.06
C PRO A 189 -7.48 -0.26 2.58
N ASP A 190 -8.53 0.27 1.92
CA ASP A 190 -9.16 1.54 2.28
C ASP A 190 -9.61 1.56 3.74
N PHE A 191 -10.25 0.47 4.20
CA PHE A 191 -10.75 0.40 5.57
C PHE A 191 -9.65 0.50 6.62
N ASN A 192 -8.48 -0.12 6.38
CA ASN A 192 -7.33 -0.02 7.27
C ASN A 192 -6.79 1.41 7.36
N LEU A 193 -6.74 2.12 6.23
CA LEU A 193 -6.30 3.52 6.19
C LEU A 193 -7.29 4.45 6.90
N LEU A 194 -8.60 4.21 6.78
CA LEU A 194 -9.63 5.01 7.43
C LEU A 194 -9.72 4.77 8.94
N GLN A 195 -9.35 3.58 9.41
CA GLN A 195 -9.28 3.24 10.84
C GLN A 195 -7.95 3.62 11.49
N ASP A 196 -6.90 3.81 10.72
CA ASP A 196 -5.56 4.15 11.24
C ASP A 196 -5.63 5.50 12.00
N PRO A 197 -5.21 5.57 13.27
CA PRO A 197 -5.25 6.81 14.05
C PRO A 197 -4.49 7.97 13.41
N GLN A 198 -3.42 7.67 12.67
CA GLN A 198 -2.60 8.70 12.02
C GLN A 198 -3.14 9.08 10.64
N ALA A 199 -3.47 8.09 9.81
CA ALA A 199 -3.98 8.32 8.47
C ALA A 199 -5.44 8.79 8.48
N GLY A 200 -6.28 8.20 9.34
CA GLY A 200 -7.71 8.44 9.34
C GLY A 200 -8.10 9.88 9.63
N GLN A 201 -7.40 10.57 10.54
CA GLN A 201 -7.67 11.98 10.81
C GLN A 201 -7.35 12.84 9.60
N TRP A 202 -6.17 12.68 9.02
CA TRP A 202 -5.76 13.39 7.82
C TRP A 202 -6.72 13.15 6.65
N LEU A 203 -7.16 11.91 6.45
CA LEU A 203 -8.10 11.54 5.38
C LEU A 203 -9.46 12.24 5.55
N ARG A 204 -9.98 12.30 6.79
CA ARG A 204 -11.25 12.99 7.12
C ARG A 204 -11.14 14.48 6.85
N ASP A 205 -10.06 15.12 7.30
CA ASP A 205 -9.87 16.55 7.15
C ASP A 205 -9.64 16.94 5.69
N TYR A 206 -8.90 16.12 4.92
CA TYR A 206 -8.71 16.35 3.49
C TYR A 206 -10.01 16.12 2.69
N ALA A 207 -10.79 15.11 3.05
CA ALA A 207 -12.10 14.87 2.43
C ALA A 207 -13.08 16.01 2.75
N LEU A 208 -13.08 16.53 3.99
CA LEU A 208 -13.86 17.73 4.37
C LEU A 208 -13.44 18.94 3.56
N ALA A 209 -12.14 19.22 3.44
CA ALA A 209 -11.62 20.32 2.64
C ALA A 209 -12.02 20.18 1.16
N SER A 210 -11.95 18.98 0.61
CA SER A 210 -12.41 18.68 -0.75
C SER A 210 -13.92 18.90 -0.93
N ALA A 211 -14.73 18.50 0.06
CA ALA A 211 -16.18 18.75 0.05
C ALA A 211 -16.51 20.25 0.10
N LYS A 212 -15.77 21.05 0.92
CA LYS A 212 -15.89 22.50 0.97
C LYS A 212 -15.60 23.15 -0.38
N VAL A 213 -14.56 22.69 -1.09
CA VAL A 213 -14.23 23.18 -2.43
C VAL A 213 -15.35 22.89 -3.41
N MET A 214 -15.86 21.65 -3.44
CA MET A 214 -16.96 21.28 -4.36
C MET A 214 -18.23 22.08 -4.09
N LEU A 215 -18.61 22.24 -2.80
CA LEU A 215 -19.76 23.03 -2.39
C LEU A 215 -19.55 24.51 -2.73
N GLY A 216 -18.33 25.04 -2.51
CA GLY A 216 -17.96 26.40 -2.85
C GLY A 216 -18.05 26.68 -4.35
N GLU A 217 -17.57 25.75 -5.19
CA GLU A 217 -17.68 25.85 -6.65
C GLU A 217 -19.12 25.80 -7.16
N ALA A 218 -19.97 24.98 -6.52
CA ALA A 218 -21.40 24.92 -6.86
C ALA A 218 -22.09 26.25 -6.52
N ARG A 219 -21.84 26.79 -5.32
CA ARG A 219 -22.45 28.04 -4.85
C ARG A 219 -21.90 29.27 -5.60
N GLU A 220 -20.66 29.25 -6.04
CA GLU A 220 -20.05 30.34 -6.83
C GLU A 220 -20.75 30.56 -8.17
N LYS A 221 -21.36 29.52 -8.74
CA LYS A 221 -22.16 29.63 -10.00
C LYS A 221 -23.45 30.42 -9.82
N PHE A 222 -23.93 30.55 -8.58
CA PHE A 222 -25.18 31.25 -8.22
C PHE A 222 -24.87 32.52 -7.40
N THR A 223 -23.97 33.36 -7.87
CA THR A 223 -23.49 34.55 -7.15
C THR A 223 -24.57 35.59 -6.87
N ASN A 224 -25.62 35.65 -7.68
CA ASN A 224 -26.70 36.62 -7.51
C ASN A 224 -28.06 35.92 -7.61
N ILE A 225 -28.67 35.60 -6.49
CA ILE A 225 -30.05 35.14 -6.47
C ILE A 225 -30.96 36.35 -6.29
N PRO A 226 -31.79 36.73 -7.29
CA PRO A 226 -32.67 37.84 -7.15
C PRO A 226 -33.73 37.52 -6.08
N GLY A 227 -33.74 38.26 -4.99
CA GLY A 227 -34.73 38.16 -3.94
C GLY A 227 -35.56 39.43 -3.84
N PRO A 228 -36.73 39.38 -3.18
CA PRO A 228 -37.65 40.53 -3.06
C PRO A 228 -37.09 41.70 -2.23
N GLN A 229 -36.00 41.51 -1.51
CA GLN A 229 -35.33 42.55 -0.70
C GLN A 229 -33.88 42.84 -1.11
N GLY A 230 -33.46 42.45 -2.30
CA GLY A 230 -32.10 42.63 -2.78
C GLY A 230 -31.42 41.29 -3.13
N SER A 231 -30.25 41.36 -3.70
CA SER A 231 -29.45 40.17 -4.08
C SER A 231 -28.77 39.56 -2.85
N ASN A 232 -29.12 38.30 -2.54
CA ASN A 232 -28.36 37.54 -1.56
C ASN A 232 -27.18 36.85 -2.24
N THR A 233 -25.97 37.19 -1.81
CA THR A 233 -24.74 36.53 -2.26
C THR A 233 -24.48 35.27 -1.45
N LEU A 234 -24.40 34.16 -2.12
CA LEU A 234 -23.93 32.90 -1.50
C LEU A 234 -22.43 32.99 -1.26
N ASN A 235 -21.97 32.57 -0.07
CA ASN A 235 -20.56 32.64 0.35
C ASN A 235 -19.69 31.55 -0.31
N GLY A 236 -19.87 31.27 -1.61
CA GLY A 236 -19.18 30.22 -2.35
C GLY A 236 -17.67 30.45 -2.47
N ALA A 237 -17.27 31.68 -2.82
CA ALA A 237 -15.86 32.02 -3.02
C ALA A 237 -15.03 31.92 -1.72
N ALA A 238 -15.59 32.30 -0.57
CA ALA A 238 -14.90 32.17 0.71
C ALA A 238 -14.77 30.71 1.14
N LEU A 239 -15.80 29.90 0.94
CA LEU A 239 -15.78 28.47 1.26
C LEU A 239 -14.76 27.71 0.38
N LYS A 240 -14.71 28.05 -0.91
CA LYS A 240 -13.71 27.50 -1.84
C LYS A 240 -12.29 27.86 -1.43
N ARG A 241 -12.05 29.12 -1.05
CA ARG A 241 -10.73 29.57 -0.58
C ARG A 241 -10.33 28.83 0.69
N GLU A 242 -11.21 28.76 1.69
CA GLU A 242 -10.96 28.01 2.93
C GLU A 242 -10.63 26.55 2.65
N GLY A 243 -11.39 25.89 1.77
CA GLY A 243 -11.14 24.49 1.38
C GLY A 243 -9.79 24.32 0.68
N THR A 244 -9.42 25.22 -0.24
CA THR A 244 -8.12 25.13 -0.95
C THR A 244 -6.94 25.42 -0.02
N GLU A 245 -7.05 26.38 0.87
CA GLU A 245 -6.03 26.67 1.89
C GLU A 245 -5.85 25.48 2.84
N ALA A 246 -6.94 24.88 3.32
CA ALA A 246 -6.89 23.67 4.16
C ALA A 246 -6.23 22.50 3.43
N MET A 247 -6.55 22.27 2.14
CA MET A 247 -5.92 21.19 1.37
C MET A 247 -4.42 21.39 1.23
N THR A 248 -3.95 22.63 0.96
CA THR A 248 -2.51 22.92 0.84
C THR A 248 -1.77 22.70 2.16
N LEU A 249 -2.34 23.16 3.27
CA LEU A 249 -1.77 22.93 4.61
C LEU A 249 -1.65 21.45 4.94
N LEU A 250 -2.69 20.65 4.65
CA LEU A 250 -2.68 19.21 4.88
C LEU A 250 -1.66 18.50 3.97
N GLU A 251 -1.49 18.96 2.73
CA GLU A 251 -0.47 18.42 1.83
C GLU A 251 0.95 18.71 2.32
N ASP A 252 1.20 19.91 2.82
CA ASP A 252 2.49 20.31 3.40
C ASP A 252 2.80 19.53 4.69
N ASP A 253 1.80 19.30 5.52
CA ASP A 253 1.96 18.49 6.72
C ASP A 253 2.26 17.03 6.37
N LEU A 254 1.62 16.48 5.35
CA LEU A 254 1.90 15.12 4.90
C LEU A 254 3.34 14.95 4.41
N ILE A 255 3.92 15.97 3.78
CA ILE A 255 5.33 15.95 3.37
C ILE A 255 6.25 15.93 4.60
N LYS A 256 5.96 16.72 5.61
CA LYS A 256 6.73 16.72 6.87
C LYS A 256 6.69 15.37 7.58
N TYR A 257 5.53 14.71 7.61
CA TYR A 257 5.40 13.37 8.19
C TYR A 257 6.08 12.28 7.36
N LYS A 258 6.18 12.44 6.04
CA LYS A 258 6.85 11.49 5.16
C LYS A 258 8.34 11.39 5.43
N ASP A 259 8.98 12.50 5.73
CA ASP A 259 10.41 12.56 6.07
C ASP A 259 10.71 11.96 7.46
N GLY A 260 9.73 11.23 8.03
CA GLY A 260 9.92 10.46 9.26
C GLY A 260 10.11 11.32 10.47
N GLY A 261 9.32 12.39 10.62
CA GLY A 261 9.43 13.34 11.72
C GLY A 261 10.86 13.42 12.23
N THR A 262 11.54 14.49 12.14
CA THR A 262 12.94 14.71 12.51
C THR A 262 13.79 13.43 12.53
N PRO A 263 14.76 13.27 11.64
CA PRO A 263 15.67 12.15 11.72
C PRO A 263 16.09 12.05 13.19
N MET A 264 15.89 10.90 13.82
CA MET A 264 16.48 10.68 15.12
C MET A 264 17.97 11.00 14.92
N ALA A 265 18.37 12.17 15.36
CA ALA A 265 19.77 12.52 15.39
C ALA A 265 20.37 11.46 16.30
N TRP A 266 20.99 10.47 15.71
CA TRP A 266 21.87 9.58 16.43
C TRP A 266 22.96 10.48 16.98
N VAL A 267 22.77 10.92 18.21
CA VAL A 267 23.85 11.51 18.98
C VAL A 267 24.85 10.40 19.14
N GLN A 268 25.83 10.36 18.26
CA GLN A 268 27.05 9.61 18.50
C GLN A 268 27.72 10.29 19.68
N GLY A 269 27.52 9.72 20.87
CA GLY A 269 28.34 10.03 22.03
C GLY A 269 29.69 9.33 21.94
#